data_4e75fb6323585e9a971bf44f5869bc50
#
_entry.id   4e75fb6323585e9a971bf44f5869bc50
#
_cell.length_a   1.000
_cell.length_b   1.000
_cell.length_c   1.000
_cell.angle_alpha   90.00
_cell.angle_beta   90.00
_cell.angle_gamma   90.00
#
_symmetry.space_group_name_H-M   'P 1'
#
loop_
_entity.id
_entity.type
_entity.pdbx_description
1 polymer ?
#
loop_
_entity_poly.entity_id
_entity_poly.type
_entity_poly.pdbx_seq_one_letter_code
_entity_poly.pdbx_strand_id
1 'polypeptide(L)'
;MARTRGALAARDYAAAEKFWSPQYIQHSAHTGPGREGLFDLIKNTPATLKWEHGIILAQDDYVIVHSRYSGNGLPAAWIVADIVRIKDGILFEHWDVIQDEATKEQSKSGNPMFAASFPS
;
A
#
# COMPACT_ATOMS: atom_id res chain seq x y z
N MET A 1 -6.41 7.69 -7.48
CA MET A 1 -5.70 7.06 -6.32
C MET A 1 -6.07 7.68 -4.98
N ALA A 2 -6.07 9.00 -4.83
CA ALA A 2 -6.38 9.63 -3.53
C ALA A 2 -7.78 9.29 -3.00
N ARG A 3 -8.82 9.34 -3.84
CA ARG A 3 -10.20 8.98 -3.45
C ARG A 3 -10.31 7.51 -3.06
N THR A 4 -9.63 6.65 -3.80
CA THR A 4 -9.58 5.20 -3.54
C THR A 4 -8.95 4.93 -2.18
N ARG A 5 -7.81 5.55 -1.91
CA ARG A 5 -7.11 5.42 -0.62
C ARG A 5 -7.92 6.02 0.53
N GLY A 6 -8.61 7.15 0.29
CA GLY A 6 -9.43 7.78 1.31
C GLY A 6 -10.56 6.88 1.78
N ALA A 7 -11.27 6.22 0.87
CA ALA A 7 -12.34 5.28 1.23
C ALA A 7 -11.80 4.09 2.03
N LEU A 8 -10.65 3.55 1.64
CA LEU A 8 -10.03 2.41 2.33
C LEU A 8 -9.51 2.80 3.71
N ALA A 9 -8.86 3.96 3.84
CA ALA A 9 -8.35 4.47 5.10
C ALA A 9 -9.48 4.73 6.10
N ALA A 10 -10.63 5.21 5.62
CA ALA A 10 -11.83 5.40 6.42
C ALA A 10 -12.55 4.09 6.73
N ARG A 11 -12.08 2.96 6.17
CA ARG A 11 -12.69 1.62 6.30
C ARG A 11 -14.14 1.59 5.80
N ASP A 12 -14.44 2.42 4.82
CA ASP A 12 -15.73 2.44 4.13
C ASP A 12 -15.65 1.47 2.94
N TYR A 13 -15.90 0.20 3.20
CA TYR A 13 -15.74 -0.87 2.21
C TYR A 13 -16.79 -0.78 1.11
N ALA A 14 -17.99 -0.31 1.41
CA ALA A 14 -19.01 -0.12 0.40
C ALA A 14 -18.60 0.97 -0.60
N ALA A 15 -18.02 2.06 -0.14
CA ALA A 15 -17.47 3.11 -1.00
C ALA A 15 -16.22 2.61 -1.74
N ALA A 16 -15.35 1.86 -1.06
CA ALA A 16 -14.13 1.31 -1.65
C ALA A 16 -14.42 0.36 -2.81
N GLU A 17 -15.45 -0.48 -2.71
CA GLU A 17 -15.83 -1.42 -3.77
C GLU A 17 -15.99 -0.76 -5.14
N LYS A 18 -16.39 0.50 -5.18
CA LYS A 18 -16.57 1.23 -6.43
C LYS A 18 -15.28 1.46 -7.20
N PHE A 19 -14.13 1.39 -6.53
CA PHE A 19 -12.82 1.65 -7.10
C PHE A 19 -12.03 0.38 -7.39
N TRP A 20 -12.51 -0.79 -6.97
CA TRP A 20 -11.88 -2.09 -7.24
C TRP A 20 -12.77 -2.93 -8.14
N SER A 21 -12.17 -3.49 -9.20
CA SER A 21 -12.87 -4.42 -10.07
C SER A 21 -13.35 -5.63 -9.25
N PRO A 22 -14.56 -6.16 -9.50
CA PRO A 22 -14.96 -7.45 -8.94
C PRO A 22 -14.03 -8.60 -9.34
N GLN A 23 -13.26 -8.39 -10.43
CA GLN A 23 -12.32 -9.36 -10.97
C GLN A 23 -10.88 -8.99 -10.64
N TYR A 24 -10.69 -8.17 -9.62
CA TYR A 24 -9.39 -7.69 -9.17
C TYR A 24 -8.42 -8.83 -8.90
N ILE A 25 -7.22 -8.72 -9.48
CA ILE A 25 -6.18 -9.73 -9.38
C ILE A 25 -5.12 -9.25 -8.40
N GLN A 26 -4.91 -10.01 -7.33
CA GLN A 26 -3.94 -9.69 -6.30
C GLN A 26 -2.71 -10.56 -6.44
N HIS A 27 -1.55 -9.94 -6.62
CA HIS A 27 -0.24 -10.62 -6.67
C HIS A 27 0.57 -10.47 -5.39
N SER A 28 0.12 -9.64 -4.45
CA SER A 28 0.83 -9.49 -3.18
C SER A 28 0.85 -10.81 -2.42
N ALA A 29 2.03 -11.23 -1.99
CA ALA A 29 2.20 -12.42 -1.20
C ALA A 29 1.64 -12.29 0.23
N HIS A 30 1.31 -11.07 0.64
CA HIS A 30 0.85 -10.75 2.00
C HIS A 30 -0.66 -10.55 2.08
N THR A 31 -1.37 -10.66 0.96
CA THR A 31 -2.80 -10.32 0.86
C THR A 31 -3.54 -11.46 0.21
N GLY A 32 -4.71 -11.81 0.73
CA GLY A 32 -5.57 -12.82 0.14
C GLY A 32 -6.11 -12.40 -1.24
N PRO A 33 -6.73 -13.35 -1.96
CA PRO A 33 -7.16 -13.10 -3.34
C PRO A 33 -8.34 -12.14 -3.43
N GLY A 34 -8.41 -11.43 -4.55
CA GLY A 34 -9.50 -10.54 -4.87
C GLY A 34 -9.52 -9.27 -4.01
N ARG A 35 -10.50 -8.41 -4.25
CA ARG A 35 -10.66 -7.19 -3.43
C ARG A 35 -11.06 -7.52 -1.99
N GLU A 36 -11.74 -8.63 -1.80
CA GLU A 36 -12.13 -9.12 -0.48
C GLU A 36 -10.90 -9.42 0.38
N GLY A 37 -9.86 -9.99 -0.20
CA GLY A 37 -8.60 -10.26 0.50
C GLY A 37 -7.95 -8.98 1.01
N LEU A 38 -7.94 -7.92 0.21
CA LEU A 38 -7.44 -6.62 0.62
C LEU A 38 -8.30 -6.02 1.74
N PHE A 39 -9.62 -6.06 1.59
CA PHE A 39 -10.53 -5.51 2.59
C PHE A 39 -10.40 -6.25 3.92
N ASP A 40 -10.27 -7.58 3.88
CA ASP A 40 -10.05 -8.39 5.06
C ASP A 40 -8.71 -8.06 5.74
N LEU A 41 -7.66 -7.84 4.96
CA LEU A 41 -6.37 -7.41 5.50
C LEU A 41 -6.52 -6.10 6.28
N ILE A 42 -7.19 -5.11 5.71
CA ILE A 42 -7.40 -3.82 6.35
C ILE A 42 -8.27 -3.95 7.60
N LYS A 43 -9.32 -4.77 7.55
CA LYS A 43 -10.18 -5.04 8.73
C LYS A 43 -9.40 -5.63 9.89
N ASN A 44 -8.35 -6.41 9.60
CA ASN A 44 -7.54 -7.08 10.61
C ASN A 44 -6.31 -6.28 11.02
N THR A 45 -6.09 -5.09 10.46
CA THR A 45 -5.00 -4.22 10.90
C THR A 45 -5.47 -3.27 12.00
N PRO A 46 -4.55 -2.82 12.88
CA PRO A 46 -4.91 -1.85 13.92
C PRO A 46 -5.42 -0.53 13.31
N ALA A 47 -6.26 0.17 14.06
CA ALA A 47 -6.71 1.51 13.68
C ALA A 47 -5.56 2.53 13.63
N THR A 48 -4.42 2.18 14.21
CA THR A 48 -3.19 2.98 14.18
C THR A 48 -2.45 2.91 12.85
N LEU A 49 -2.90 2.08 11.91
CA LEU A 49 -2.28 1.96 10.59
C LEU A 49 -2.21 3.33 9.92
N LYS A 50 -1.00 3.71 9.54
CA LYS A 50 -0.73 4.97 8.84
C LYS A 50 -0.05 4.67 7.52
N TRP A 51 -0.59 5.24 6.45
CA TRP A 51 -0.01 5.19 5.12
C TRP A 51 0.59 6.54 4.76
N GLU A 52 1.84 6.50 4.28
CA GLU A 52 2.54 7.67 3.72
C GLU A 52 2.99 7.31 2.31
N HIS A 53 2.82 8.21 1.36
CA HIS A 53 3.33 8.01 0.02
C HIS A 53 4.45 8.98 -0.30
N GLY A 54 5.42 8.50 -1.09
CA GLY A 54 6.48 9.30 -1.69
C GLY A 54 6.24 9.46 -3.18
N ILE A 55 7.16 8.92 -3.98
CA ILE A 55 7.13 9.00 -5.43
C ILE A 55 5.91 8.27 -5.99
N ILE A 56 5.22 8.93 -6.91
CA ILE A 56 4.13 8.33 -7.70
C ILE A 56 4.48 8.54 -9.17
N LEU A 57 4.55 7.44 -9.92
CA LEU A 57 4.83 7.47 -11.35
C LEU A 57 3.75 6.71 -12.10
N ALA A 58 3.38 7.22 -13.28
CA ALA A 58 2.37 6.59 -14.10
C ALA A 58 2.88 6.40 -15.51
N GLN A 59 2.58 5.25 -16.11
CA GLN A 59 2.84 4.96 -17.51
C GLN A 59 1.74 4.04 -18.02
N ASP A 60 1.07 4.44 -19.10
CA ASP A 60 -0.09 3.73 -19.65
C ASP A 60 -1.14 3.50 -18.55
N ASP A 61 -1.58 2.27 -18.34
CA ASP A 61 -2.56 1.92 -17.31
C ASP A 61 -1.92 1.64 -15.95
N TYR A 62 -0.61 1.78 -15.82
CA TYR A 62 0.13 1.39 -14.62
C TYR A 62 0.51 2.60 -13.78
N VAL A 63 0.42 2.45 -12.47
CA VAL A 63 0.87 3.44 -11.49
C VAL A 63 1.76 2.72 -10.48
N ILE A 64 2.92 3.32 -10.17
CA ILE A 64 3.82 2.86 -9.12
C ILE A 64 3.83 3.89 -8.02
N VAL A 65 3.63 3.45 -6.78
CA VAL A 65 3.64 4.30 -5.59
C VAL A 65 4.67 3.75 -4.61
N HIS A 66 5.63 4.57 -4.24
CA HIS A 66 6.55 4.24 -3.15
C HIS A 66 5.91 4.68 -1.84
N SER A 67 5.73 3.75 -0.91
CA SER A 67 4.90 3.95 0.27
C SER A 67 5.57 3.45 1.54
N ARG A 68 5.11 3.99 2.67
CA ARG A 68 5.46 3.52 4.00
C ARG A 68 4.19 3.25 4.78
N TYR A 69 4.09 2.05 5.33
CA TYR A 69 2.97 1.65 6.18
C TYR A 69 3.51 1.45 7.59
N SER A 70 3.07 2.29 8.52
CA SER A 70 3.46 2.21 9.93
C SER A 70 2.23 2.02 10.81
N GLY A 71 2.44 1.74 12.10
CA GLY A 71 1.32 1.44 13.00
C GLY A 71 0.54 0.20 12.60
N ASN A 72 1.20 -0.72 11.92
CA ASN A 72 0.61 -1.94 11.34
C ASN A 72 0.55 -3.11 12.33
N GLY A 73 0.94 -2.89 13.59
CA GLY A 73 0.95 -3.94 14.61
C GLY A 73 2.13 -4.90 14.51
N LEU A 74 3.08 -4.63 13.61
CA LEU A 74 4.28 -5.44 13.40
C LEU A 74 5.51 -4.74 13.99
N PRO A 75 6.62 -5.49 14.24
CA PRO A 75 7.83 -4.91 14.83
C PRO A 75 8.47 -3.81 13.99
N ALA A 76 8.28 -3.84 12.68
CA ALA A 76 8.83 -2.84 11.77
C ALA A 76 7.75 -2.30 10.85
N ALA A 77 7.88 -1.04 10.44
CA ALA A 77 7.09 -0.48 9.36
C ALA A 77 7.45 -1.16 8.05
N TRP A 78 6.56 -1.13 7.08
CA TRP A 78 6.80 -1.66 5.75
C TRP A 78 7.12 -0.55 4.77
N ILE A 79 8.19 -0.75 4.01
CA ILE A 79 8.51 0.06 2.84
C ILE A 79 8.07 -0.73 1.62
N VAL A 80 7.24 -0.13 0.78
CA VAL A 80 6.52 -0.85 -0.25
C VAL A 80 6.64 -0.13 -1.58
N ALA A 81 6.88 -0.89 -2.64
CA ALA A 81 6.61 -0.44 -4.00
C ALA A 81 5.30 -1.10 -4.43
N ASP A 82 4.23 -0.32 -4.44
CA ASP A 82 2.93 -0.75 -4.93
C ASP A 82 2.83 -0.47 -6.42
N ILE A 83 2.49 -1.48 -7.19
CA ILE A 83 2.26 -1.37 -8.63
C ILE A 83 0.81 -1.75 -8.90
N VAL A 84 0.07 -0.84 -9.50
CA VAL A 84 -1.35 -1.07 -9.79
C VAL A 84 -1.63 -0.87 -11.27
N ARG A 85 -2.55 -1.64 -11.81
CA ARG A 85 -3.13 -1.43 -13.13
C ARG A 85 -4.52 -0.86 -12.94
N ILE A 86 -4.73 0.33 -13.52
CA ILE A 86 -5.97 1.09 -13.39
C ILE A 86 -6.52 1.34 -14.77
N LYS A 87 -7.83 1.16 -14.94
CA LYS A 87 -8.53 1.48 -16.18
C LYS A 87 -9.85 2.13 -15.83
N ASP A 88 -10.14 3.30 -16.44
CA ASP A 88 -11.37 4.05 -16.21
C ASP A 88 -11.62 4.34 -14.72
N GLY A 89 -10.54 4.60 -13.96
CA GLY A 89 -10.61 4.89 -12.54
C GLY A 89 -10.79 3.67 -11.65
N ILE A 90 -10.76 2.47 -12.21
CA ILE A 90 -10.99 1.20 -11.49
C ILE A 90 -9.69 0.43 -11.40
N LEU A 91 -9.36 -0.07 -10.20
CA LEU A 91 -8.20 -0.93 -9.98
C LEU A 91 -8.52 -2.35 -10.42
N PHE A 92 -7.71 -2.88 -11.33
CA PHE A 92 -7.85 -4.23 -11.87
C PHE A 92 -6.85 -5.21 -11.34
N GLU A 93 -5.64 -4.74 -10.99
CA GLU A 93 -4.54 -5.66 -10.70
C GLU A 93 -3.51 -4.93 -9.84
N HIS A 94 -2.90 -5.67 -8.91
CA HIS A 94 -1.94 -5.12 -7.96
C HIS A 94 -0.79 -6.09 -7.74
N TRP A 95 0.41 -5.55 -7.77
CA TRP A 95 1.65 -6.19 -7.34
C TRP A 95 2.27 -5.34 -6.26
N ASP A 96 3.08 -5.93 -5.41
CA ASP A 96 3.92 -5.16 -4.51
C ASP A 96 5.26 -5.83 -4.25
N VAL A 97 6.19 -5.02 -3.79
CA VAL A 97 7.46 -5.47 -3.21
C VAL A 97 7.53 -4.84 -1.83
N ILE A 98 7.59 -5.67 -0.80
CA ILE A 98 7.54 -5.24 0.59
C ILE A 98 8.85 -5.59 1.28
N GLN A 99 9.39 -4.62 2.02
CA GLN A 99 10.56 -4.83 2.86
C GLN A 99 10.32 -4.17 4.22
N ASP A 100 10.74 -4.85 5.29
CA ASP A 100 10.76 -4.25 6.62
C ASP A 100 11.71 -3.04 6.62
N GLU A 101 11.27 -1.96 7.24
CA GLU A 101 12.10 -0.75 7.32
C GLU A 101 13.29 -0.98 8.23
N ALA A 102 14.50 -0.72 7.69
CA ALA A 102 15.72 -0.71 8.48
C ALA A 102 15.81 0.57 9.30
N THR A 103 16.20 0.44 10.57
CA THR A 103 16.57 1.58 11.39
C THR A 103 17.86 2.22 10.88
N LYS A 104 18.21 3.40 11.39
CA LYS A 104 19.47 4.07 11.05
C LYS A 104 20.67 3.16 11.33
N GLU A 105 20.63 2.45 12.44
CA GLU A 105 21.69 1.54 12.85
C GLU A 105 21.80 0.29 11.96
N GLN A 106 20.67 -0.14 11.40
CA GLN A 106 20.59 -1.31 10.53
C GLN A 106 20.88 -0.99 9.06
N SER A 107 20.72 0.26 8.66
CA SER A 107 20.91 0.68 7.27
C SER A 107 22.38 0.77 6.91
N LYS A 108 22.86 -0.18 6.11
CA LYS A 108 24.27 -0.21 5.69
C LYS A 108 24.68 1.00 4.87
N SER A 109 23.76 1.59 4.14
CA SER A 109 24.03 2.80 3.34
C SER A 109 24.10 4.06 4.20
N GLY A 110 23.58 4.01 5.42
CA GLY A 110 23.42 5.19 6.27
C GLY A 110 22.29 6.11 5.84
N ASN A 111 21.52 5.71 4.83
CA ASN A 111 20.41 6.50 4.29
C ASN A 111 19.08 5.83 4.57
N PRO A 112 18.00 6.59 4.77
CA PRO A 112 16.68 6.03 5.01
C PRO A 112 16.12 5.36 3.75
N MET A 113 15.28 4.36 3.94
CA MET A 113 14.61 3.66 2.86
C MET A 113 13.46 4.47 2.27
N PHE A 114 12.90 5.39 3.03
CA PHE A 114 11.75 6.21 2.62
C PHE A 114 11.97 7.66 3.07
N ALA A 115 11.60 8.61 2.20
CA ALA A 115 11.81 10.04 2.40
C ALA A 115 13.30 10.40 2.54
N ALA A 116 13.59 11.60 3.09
CA ALA A 116 14.96 12.13 3.16
C ALA A 116 15.62 11.94 4.53
N SER A 117 14.88 11.42 5.51
CA SER A 117 15.38 11.23 6.87
C SER A 117 14.76 10.00 7.52
N PHE A 118 15.48 9.44 8.49
CA PHE A 118 14.92 8.36 9.29
C PHE A 118 13.76 8.87 10.15
N PRO A 119 12.74 8.03 10.38
CA PRO A 119 11.66 8.41 11.26
C PRO A 119 12.18 8.59 12.69
N SER A 120 11.60 9.53 13.41
CA SER A 120 11.92 9.81 14.79
C SER A 120 11.29 8.82 15.76
#